data_803f52b3298c252637752fd6affda9b1
#
_entry.id   803f52b3298c252637752fd6affda9b1
#
_cell.length_a   1.000
_cell.length_b   1.000
_cell.length_c   1.000
_cell.angle_alpha   90.00
_cell.angle_beta   90.00
_cell.angle_gamma   90.00
#
_symmetry.space_group_name_H-M   'P 1'
#
loop_
_entity.id
_entity.type
_entity.pdbx_description
1 polymer ?
#
loop_
_entity_poly.entity_id
_entity_poly.type
_entity_poly.pdbx_seq_one_letter_code
_entity_poly.pdbx_strand_id
1 'polypeptide(L)'
;MTRFLAALGICLVAALPARAQEFVTILTGGTSGVYYPLGVALNGVYSKAMPNAKVTVQATKASVENLNLLQSGRGEIAFTLGDSLSDAWKGREEAGFKAPLTKLRNIAGIYPNYIQIVAAKESGIKTLADLKGKRVSVGAPKSGTELNARAIFGAAGMSYNDFAKTEYLPFAESVDLMKNRQLDATLISAGLGVAAVRDLATSQEITIVSVPADVIQKVGDAAYIPETVPAGTYNGQTEAVPTAAVRNFLVTHADVPADTVYAMTKATFENLEALTSAHAAAKQIKLDAEAIKGPVALHPGAERYYKEKGLIQ
;
A
#
# COMPACT_ATOMS: atom_id res chain seq x y z
N MET A 1 -28.89 -73.84 31.93
CA MET A 1 -27.98 -73.37 30.89
C MET A 1 -28.62 -72.14 30.23
N THR A 2 -28.29 -70.96 30.73
CA THR A 2 -28.90 -69.69 30.28
C THR A 2 -27.78 -68.86 29.57
N ARG A 3 -27.94 -68.68 28.25
CA ARG A 3 -26.97 -67.91 27.42
C ARG A 3 -27.33 -66.42 27.48
N PHE A 4 -26.47 -65.58 28.05
CA PHE A 4 -26.51 -64.11 27.94
C PHE A 4 -25.89 -63.70 26.61
N LEU A 5 -26.67 -63.14 25.73
CA LEU A 5 -26.16 -62.38 24.55
C LEU A 5 -25.92 -60.93 24.98
N ALA A 6 -24.62 -60.53 25.03
CA ALA A 6 -24.24 -59.12 25.17
C ALA A 6 -24.27 -58.48 23.79
N ALA A 7 -25.20 -57.56 23.58
CA ALA A 7 -25.25 -56.69 22.38
C ALA A 7 -24.22 -55.56 22.54
N LEU A 8 -23.15 -55.60 21.74
CA LEU A 8 -22.15 -54.52 21.68
C LEU A 8 -22.66 -53.43 20.74
N GLY A 9 -23.19 -52.32 21.32
CA GLY A 9 -23.60 -51.13 20.58
C GLY A 9 -22.37 -50.35 20.13
N ILE A 10 -22.08 -50.35 18.82
CA ILE A 10 -21.07 -49.52 18.24
C ILE A 10 -21.63 -48.11 18.06
N CYS A 11 -21.28 -47.17 18.96
CA CYS A 11 -21.54 -45.74 18.78
C CYS A 11 -20.66 -45.20 17.67
N LEU A 12 -21.22 -44.99 16.48
CA LEU A 12 -20.56 -44.28 15.38
C LEU A 12 -20.53 -42.78 15.76
N VAL A 13 -19.42 -42.33 16.34
CA VAL A 13 -19.16 -40.90 16.55
C VAL A 13 -18.83 -40.32 15.18
N ALA A 14 -19.78 -39.59 14.57
CA ALA A 14 -19.56 -38.81 13.39
C ALA A 14 -18.53 -37.72 13.73
N ALA A 15 -17.27 -37.92 13.36
CA ALA A 15 -16.25 -36.88 13.42
C ALA A 15 -16.64 -35.78 12.46
N LEU A 16 -17.21 -34.68 12.97
CA LEU A 16 -17.34 -33.44 12.23
C LEU A 16 -15.94 -32.99 11.83
N PRO A 17 -15.68 -32.69 10.55
CA PRO A 17 -14.39 -32.19 10.14
C PRO A 17 -14.11 -30.89 10.91
N ALA A 18 -13.12 -30.91 11.78
CA ALA A 18 -12.62 -29.70 12.39
C ALA A 18 -12.12 -28.80 11.23
N ARG A 19 -12.86 -27.74 10.91
CA ARG A 19 -12.37 -26.72 9.99
C ARG A 19 -11.12 -26.14 10.62
N ALA A 20 -9.96 -26.31 9.96
CA ALA A 20 -8.73 -25.64 10.37
C ALA A 20 -9.00 -24.13 10.45
N GLN A 21 -8.55 -23.50 11.53
CA GLN A 21 -8.66 -22.06 11.69
C GLN A 21 -7.93 -21.39 10.53
N GLU A 22 -8.63 -20.53 9.81
CA GLU A 22 -8.06 -19.75 8.71
C GLU A 22 -7.30 -18.54 9.27
N PHE A 23 -6.16 -18.22 8.68
CA PHE A 23 -5.38 -17.05 9.04
C PHE A 23 -5.44 -16.05 7.89
N VAL A 24 -5.63 -14.76 8.20
CA VAL A 24 -5.60 -13.67 7.24
C VAL A 24 -4.68 -12.59 7.79
N THR A 25 -3.48 -12.50 7.24
CA THR A 25 -2.50 -11.46 7.58
C THR A 25 -2.57 -10.34 6.55
N ILE A 26 -2.87 -9.13 7.01
CA ILE A 26 -2.94 -7.91 6.21
C ILE A 26 -1.57 -7.24 6.25
N LEU A 27 -0.84 -7.24 5.13
CA LEU A 27 0.46 -6.60 5.01
C LEU A 27 0.29 -5.12 4.64
N THR A 28 0.88 -4.22 5.42
CA THR A 28 0.65 -2.78 5.31
C THR A 28 1.93 -2.00 4.95
N GLY A 29 2.29 -1.03 5.71
CA GLY A 29 3.51 -0.23 5.70
C GLY A 29 3.78 0.27 7.11
N GLY A 30 4.63 1.28 7.24
CA GLY A 30 4.89 1.92 8.53
C GLY A 30 3.65 2.57 9.14
N THR A 31 3.60 2.65 10.47
CA THR A 31 2.42 3.11 11.24
C THR A 31 2.04 4.57 11.00
N SER A 32 2.99 5.42 10.57
CA SER A 32 2.75 6.83 10.21
C SER A 32 2.26 7.04 8.77
N GLY A 33 2.15 5.96 7.97
CA GLY A 33 1.60 5.95 6.62
C GLY A 33 0.08 5.74 6.59
N VAL A 34 -0.47 5.60 5.39
CA VAL A 34 -1.91 5.40 5.16
C VAL A 34 -2.31 3.91 5.18
N TYR A 35 -1.44 3.01 4.75
CA TYR A 35 -1.74 1.57 4.70
C TYR A 35 -2.07 0.98 6.07
N TYR A 36 -1.34 1.39 7.11
CA TYR A 36 -1.52 0.82 8.44
C TYR A 36 -2.90 1.11 9.05
N PRO A 37 -3.38 2.37 9.17
CA PRO A 37 -4.73 2.64 9.67
C PRO A 37 -5.83 2.00 8.82
N LEU A 38 -5.67 1.93 7.50
CA LEU A 38 -6.62 1.21 6.65
C LEU A 38 -6.57 -0.30 6.88
N GLY A 39 -5.38 -0.87 7.09
CA GLY A 39 -5.22 -2.28 7.45
C GLY A 39 -5.89 -2.62 8.79
N VAL A 40 -5.82 -1.72 9.79
CA VAL A 40 -6.52 -1.88 11.06
C VAL A 40 -8.05 -1.82 10.87
N ALA A 41 -8.55 -0.93 10.01
CA ALA A 41 -9.98 -0.88 9.68
C ALA A 41 -10.43 -2.17 8.97
N LEU A 42 -9.66 -2.64 7.98
CA LEU A 42 -9.92 -3.91 7.30
C LEU A 42 -9.89 -5.11 8.25
N ASN A 43 -8.99 -5.12 9.23
CA ASN A 43 -8.98 -6.18 10.26
C ASN A 43 -10.34 -6.25 10.96
N GLY A 44 -10.87 -5.12 11.42
CA GLY A 44 -12.18 -5.07 12.06
C GLY A 44 -13.32 -5.52 11.15
N VAL A 45 -13.27 -5.13 9.88
CA VAL A 45 -14.26 -5.50 8.85
C VAL A 45 -14.18 -7.00 8.53
N TYR A 46 -12.98 -7.52 8.29
CA TYR A 46 -12.79 -8.94 7.94
C TYR A 46 -13.07 -9.88 9.11
N SER A 47 -12.71 -9.50 10.34
CA SER A 47 -13.02 -10.30 11.52
C SER A 47 -14.53 -10.47 11.73
N LYS A 48 -15.33 -9.46 11.36
CA LYS A 48 -16.80 -9.57 11.39
C LYS A 48 -17.35 -10.43 10.25
N ALA A 49 -16.78 -10.27 9.05
CA ALA A 49 -17.23 -11.00 7.86
C ALA A 49 -16.82 -12.48 7.88
N MET A 50 -15.71 -12.80 8.54
CA MET A 50 -15.10 -14.14 8.59
C MET A 50 -14.83 -14.54 10.06
N PRO A 51 -15.85 -14.84 10.88
CA PRO A 51 -15.69 -15.06 12.33
C PRO A 51 -14.82 -16.29 12.68
N ASN A 52 -14.62 -17.20 11.75
CA ASN A 52 -13.76 -18.39 11.92
C ASN A 52 -12.30 -18.12 11.50
N ALA A 53 -11.99 -16.95 10.91
CA ALA A 53 -10.65 -16.57 10.54
C ALA A 53 -9.98 -15.74 11.66
N LYS A 54 -8.70 -15.97 11.88
CA LYS A 54 -7.86 -15.08 12.68
C LYS A 54 -7.25 -14.02 11.79
N VAL A 55 -7.77 -12.81 11.84
CA VAL A 55 -7.26 -11.67 11.06
C VAL A 55 -6.22 -10.91 11.87
N THR A 56 -5.09 -10.57 11.24
CA THR A 56 -3.99 -9.81 11.87
C THR A 56 -3.48 -8.73 10.92
N VAL A 57 -2.88 -7.67 11.48
CA VAL A 57 -2.26 -6.59 10.71
C VAL A 57 -0.77 -6.61 10.97
N GLN A 58 0.03 -6.59 9.91
CA GLN A 58 1.47 -6.54 9.98
C GLN A 58 2.00 -5.25 9.36
N ALA A 59 2.74 -4.46 10.16
CA ALA A 59 3.53 -3.37 9.65
C ALA A 59 4.76 -3.90 8.90
N THR A 60 5.05 -3.32 7.74
CA THR A 60 6.15 -3.71 6.86
C THR A 60 6.86 -2.48 6.29
N LYS A 61 7.80 -2.69 5.38
CA LYS A 61 8.40 -1.63 4.55
C LYS A 61 7.54 -1.26 3.34
N ALA A 62 6.33 -1.77 3.23
CA ALA A 62 5.35 -1.58 2.16
C ALA A 62 5.69 -2.34 0.84
N SER A 63 5.38 -1.77 -0.33
CA SER A 63 5.13 -2.44 -1.61
C SER A 63 6.06 -3.60 -1.94
N VAL A 64 7.37 -3.39 -2.04
CA VAL A 64 8.31 -4.44 -2.49
C VAL A 64 8.40 -5.59 -1.47
N GLU A 65 8.45 -5.26 -0.18
CA GLU A 65 8.44 -6.28 0.88
C GLU A 65 7.12 -7.06 0.87
N ASN A 66 5.98 -6.36 0.77
CA ASN A 66 4.64 -6.95 0.75
C ASN A 66 4.48 -7.96 -0.39
N LEU A 67 4.90 -7.60 -1.60
CA LEU A 67 4.79 -8.46 -2.77
C LEU A 67 5.66 -9.72 -2.66
N ASN A 68 6.88 -9.58 -2.12
CA ASN A 68 7.73 -10.74 -1.84
C ASN A 68 7.16 -11.65 -0.73
N LEU A 69 6.52 -11.07 0.30
CA LEU A 69 5.84 -11.82 1.35
C LEU A 69 4.64 -12.59 0.79
N LEU A 70 3.78 -11.95 -0.03
CA LEU A 70 2.66 -12.62 -0.70
C LEU A 70 3.13 -13.77 -1.59
N GLN A 71 4.15 -13.57 -2.42
CA GLN A 71 4.70 -14.62 -3.28
C GLN A 71 5.16 -15.85 -2.49
N SER A 72 5.65 -15.63 -1.27
CA SER A 72 6.13 -16.69 -0.38
C SER A 72 5.05 -17.25 0.57
N GLY A 73 3.78 -16.81 0.44
CA GLY A 73 2.67 -17.24 1.29
C GLY A 73 2.79 -16.79 2.75
N ARG A 74 3.44 -15.63 2.99
CA ARG A 74 3.60 -15.04 4.33
C ARG A 74 2.69 -13.83 4.54
N GLY A 75 1.47 -13.93 4.05
CA GLY A 75 0.40 -12.96 4.14
C GLY A 75 -0.65 -13.26 3.08
N GLU A 76 -1.91 -12.96 3.33
CA GLU A 76 -3.03 -13.29 2.46
C GLU A 76 -3.50 -12.10 1.66
N ILE A 77 -3.28 -10.88 2.18
CA ILE A 77 -3.66 -9.63 1.49
C ILE A 77 -2.63 -8.53 1.80
N ALA A 78 -2.36 -7.67 0.84
CA ALA A 78 -1.38 -6.60 0.97
C ALA A 78 -1.81 -5.33 0.26
N PHE A 79 -1.34 -4.20 0.77
CA PHE A 79 -1.31 -2.93 0.05
C PHE A 79 -0.04 -2.81 -0.79
N THR A 80 -0.16 -2.30 -2.01
CA THR A 80 0.98 -2.04 -2.89
C THR A 80 0.69 -0.91 -3.87
N LEU A 81 1.74 -0.29 -4.39
CA LEU A 81 1.69 0.63 -5.53
C LEU A 81 1.61 -0.14 -6.85
N GLY A 82 0.98 0.45 -7.87
CA GLY A 82 0.77 -0.17 -9.17
C GLY A 82 2.04 -0.37 -9.99
N ASP A 83 3.00 0.56 -9.93
CA ASP A 83 4.33 0.41 -10.53
C ASP A 83 5.09 -0.75 -9.91
N SER A 84 5.16 -0.81 -8.57
CA SER A 84 5.79 -1.92 -7.85
C SER A 84 5.15 -3.27 -8.15
N LEU A 85 3.80 -3.32 -8.33
CA LEU A 85 3.08 -4.53 -8.71
C LEU A 85 3.44 -4.98 -10.13
N SER A 86 3.55 -4.03 -11.07
CA SER A 86 3.98 -4.28 -12.45
C SER A 86 5.42 -4.81 -12.50
N ASP A 87 6.33 -4.18 -11.72
CA ASP A 87 7.72 -4.59 -11.65
C ASP A 87 7.89 -5.98 -11.02
N ALA A 88 7.11 -6.28 -9.98
CA ALA A 88 7.08 -7.60 -9.36
C ALA A 88 6.60 -8.69 -10.33
N TRP A 89 5.53 -8.42 -11.07
CA TRP A 89 5.01 -9.34 -12.07
C TRP A 89 6.03 -9.65 -13.18
N LYS A 90 6.80 -8.63 -13.58
CA LYS A 90 7.86 -8.75 -14.60
C LYS A 90 9.18 -9.29 -14.05
N GLY A 91 9.36 -9.35 -12.73
CA GLY A 91 10.60 -9.78 -12.08
C GLY A 91 11.76 -8.81 -12.29
N ARG A 92 11.50 -7.50 -12.18
CA ARG A 92 12.54 -6.48 -12.33
C ARG A 92 13.52 -6.51 -11.16
N GLU A 93 14.76 -6.91 -11.43
CA GLU A 93 15.79 -7.07 -10.40
C GLU A 93 16.16 -5.73 -9.75
N GLU A 94 16.23 -4.66 -10.53
CA GLU A 94 16.52 -3.30 -10.09
C GLU A 94 15.46 -2.75 -9.11
N ALA A 95 14.22 -3.27 -9.19
CA ALA A 95 13.14 -2.96 -8.26
C ALA A 95 13.11 -3.90 -7.03
N GLY A 96 14.05 -4.86 -6.94
CA GLY A 96 14.17 -5.79 -5.82
C GLY A 96 13.44 -7.12 -5.99
N PHE A 97 13.09 -7.50 -7.24
CA PHE A 97 12.43 -8.76 -7.58
C PHE A 97 13.36 -9.66 -8.39
N LYS A 98 13.90 -10.71 -7.75
CA LYS A 98 14.87 -11.64 -8.36
C LYS A 98 14.30 -12.49 -9.50
N ALA A 99 12.98 -12.60 -9.59
CA ALA A 99 12.24 -13.35 -10.60
C ALA A 99 10.79 -12.83 -10.66
N PRO A 100 10.04 -13.12 -11.75
CA PRO A 100 8.61 -12.82 -11.84
C PRO A 100 7.81 -13.42 -10.67
N LEU A 101 7.00 -12.60 -10.00
CA LEU A 101 6.14 -13.04 -8.90
C LEU A 101 4.78 -13.47 -9.44
N THR A 102 4.70 -14.65 -10.01
CA THR A 102 3.55 -15.15 -10.80
C THR A 102 2.33 -15.56 -9.99
N LYS A 103 2.45 -15.68 -8.65
CA LYS A 103 1.31 -15.97 -7.78
C LYS A 103 0.44 -14.74 -7.48
N LEU A 104 0.93 -13.53 -7.70
CA LEU A 104 0.21 -12.31 -7.37
C LEU A 104 -1.12 -12.21 -8.13
N ARG A 105 -2.16 -11.75 -7.43
CA ARG A 105 -3.49 -11.52 -7.98
C ARG A 105 -4.06 -10.21 -7.46
N ASN A 106 -4.73 -9.46 -8.34
CA ASN A 106 -5.42 -8.24 -7.97
C ASN A 106 -6.72 -8.55 -7.22
N ILE A 107 -7.00 -7.77 -6.18
CA ILE A 107 -8.31 -7.68 -5.54
C ILE A 107 -8.99 -6.40 -6.03
N ALA A 108 -8.37 -5.24 -5.83
CA ALA A 108 -8.95 -3.95 -6.19
C ALA A 108 -7.88 -2.88 -6.38
N GLY A 109 -8.06 -2.01 -7.39
CA GLY A 109 -7.46 -0.68 -7.40
C GLY A 109 -8.18 0.20 -6.36
N ILE A 110 -7.40 0.91 -5.57
CA ILE A 110 -7.93 1.76 -4.49
C ILE A 110 -7.56 3.24 -4.72
N TYR A 111 -7.22 3.98 -3.72
CA TYR A 111 -6.87 5.40 -3.81
C TYR A 111 -5.44 5.61 -4.39
N PRO A 112 -5.12 6.79 -4.98
CA PRO A 112 -3.78 7.13 -5.41
C PRO A 112 -2.88 7.56 -4.25
N ASN A 113 -1.61 7.19 -4.28
CA ASN A 113 -0.56 7.86 -3.54
C ASN A 113 -0.05 9.05 -4.34
N TYR A 114 0.11 10.18 -3.67
CA TYR A 114 0.76 11.38 -4.20
C TYR A 114 2.24 11.35 -3.81
N ILE A 115 3.12 11.72 -4.74
CA ILE A 115 4.56 11.83 -4.47
C ILE A 115 4.81 13.20 -3.85
N GLN A 116 4.99 13.22 -2.53
CA GLN A 116 5.12 14.43 -1.75
C GLN A 116 6.59 14.59 -1.33
N ILE A 117 7.32 15.47 -2.01
CA ILE A 117 8.68 15.84 -1.63
C ILE A 117 8.56 16.99 -0.65
N VAL A 118 8.80 16.70 0.62
CA VAL A 118 8.61 17.65 1.73
C VAL A 118 9.96 18.14 2.19
N ALA A 119 10.21 19.43 2.09
CA ALA A 119 11.42 20.09 2.53
C ALA A 119 11.16 20.97 3.76
N ALA A 120 12.12 21.05 4.66
CA ALA A 120 12.12 22.08 5.71
C ALA A 120 12.24 23.46 5.04
N LYS A 121 11.39 24.42 5.38
CA LYS A 121 11.41 25.75 4.75
C LYS A 121 12.74 26.46 4.92
N GLU A 122 13.39 26.28 6.08
CA GLU A 122 14.72 26.84 6.38
C GLU A 122 15.84 26.28 5.48
N SER A 123 15.63 25.10 4.82
CA SER A 123 16.59 24.52 3.89
C SER A 123 16.73 25.32 2.58
N GLY A 124 15.75 26.19 2.28
CA GLY A 124 15.68 26.98 1.06
C GLY A 124 15.31 26.21 -0.20
N ILE A 125 14.96 24.92 -0.08
CA ILE A 125 14.57 24.05 -1.20
C ILE A 125 13.17 24.47 -1.71
N LYS A 126 13.08 24.79 -3.01
CA LYS A 126 11.83 25.17 -3.69
C LYS A 126 11.56 24.32 -4.93
N THR A 127 12.61 23.82 -5.56
CA THR A 127 12.55 23.04 -6.81
C THR A 127 13.29 21.71 -6.63
N LEU A 128 13.10 20.77 -7.59
CA LEU A 128 13.86 19.51 -7.59
C LEU A 128 15.38 19.78 -7.67
N ALA A 129 15.81 20.78 -8.45
CA ALA A 129 17.23 21.12 -8.58
C ALA A 129 17.89 21.56 -7.27
N ASP A 130 17.13 22.18 -6.38
CA ASP A 130 17.63 22.65 -5.07
C ASP A 130 17.94 21.49 -4.10
N LEU A 131 17.51 20.28 -4.41
CA LEU A 131 17.84 19.08 -3.63
C LEU A 131 19.31 18.66 -3.78
N LYS A 132 20.01 19.12 -4.82
CA LYS A 132 21.44 18.83 -5.01
C LYS A 132 22.25 19.37 -3.82
N GLY A 133 23.13 18.53 -3.30
CA GLY A 133 23.94 18.86 -2.12
C GLY A 133 23.17 18.90 -0.79
N LYS A 134 21.89 18.45 -0.76
CA LYS A 134 21.07 18.38 0.45
C LYS A 134 21.02 16.96 1.04
N ARG A 135 20.61 16.86 2.30
CA ARG A 135 20.39 15.60 3.00
C ARG A 135 18.94 15.18 2.75
N VAL A 136 18.73 14.08 2.03
CA VAL A 136 17.42 13.67 1.53
C VAL A 136 17.08 12.23 1.95
N SER A 137 15.90 12.00 2.54
CA SER A 137 15.36 10.67 2.73
C SER A 137 14.50 10.27 1.52
N VAL A 138 14.78 9.09 0.98
CA VAL A 138 14.15 8.58 -0.24
C VAL A 138 13.15 7.45 0.04
N GLY A 139 12.82 7.20 1.30
CA GLY A 139 11.94 6.11 1.74
C GLY A 139 12.71 4.88 2.21
N ALA A 140 12.03 3.96 2.88
CA ALA A 140 12.64 2.76 3.44
C ALA A 140 13.18 1.83 2.32
N PRO A 141 14.24 1.07 2.60
CA PRO A 141 14.71 0.05 1.65
C PRO A 141 13.60 -0.97 1.37
N LYS A 142 13.42 -1.39 0.13
CA LYS A 142 12.34 -2.30 -0.31
C LYS A 142 10.93 -1.74 -0.13
N SER A 143 10.77 -0.42 -0.18
CA SER A 143 9.48 0.26 -0.24
C SER A 143 9.17 0.73 -1.66
N GLY A 144 7.87 0.87 -1.98
CA GLY A 144 7.47 1.53 -3.23
C GLY A 144 7.82 3.01 -3.24
N THR A 145 7.93 3.65 -2.06
CA THR A 145 8.39 5.06 -1.95
C THR A 145 9.81 5.23 -2.47
N GLU A 146 10.72 4.31 -2.16
CA GLU A 146 12.10 4.35 -2.68
C GLU A 146 12.13 4.16 -4.20
N LEU A 147 11.27 3.27 -4.75
CA LEU A 147 11.15 3.12 -6.21
C LEU A 147 10.62 4.41 -6.86
N ASN A 148 9.60 5.04 -6.27
CA ASN A 148 9.09 6.33 -6.74
C ASN A 148 10.16 7.43 -6.69
N ALA A 149 10.95 7.48 -5.61
CA ALA A 149 12.05 8.45 -5.49
C ALA A 149 13.08 8.27 -6.61
N ARG A 150 13.48 7.03 -6.87
CA ARG A 150 14.41 6.68 -7.95
C ARG A 150 13.87 7.08 -9.33
N ALA A 151 12.59 6.80 -9.59
CA ALA A 151 11.93 7.13 -10.84
C ALA A 151 11.85 8.65 -11.07
N ILE A 152 11.38 9.41 -10.06
CA ILE A 152 11.22 10.87 -10.17
C ILE A 152 12.56 11.59 -10.27
N PHE A 153 13.52 11.25 -9.41
CA PHE A 153 14.83 11.91 -9.44
C PHE A 153 15.60 11.54 -10.72
N GLY A 154 15.55 10.29 -11.16
CA GLY A 154 16.11 9.85 -12.43
C GLY A 154 15.52 10.61 -13.64
N ALA A 155 14.19 10.75 -13.69
CA ALA A 155 13.51 11.53 -14.73
C ALA A 155 13.85 13.02 -14.69
N ALA A 156 14.19 13.56 -13.51
CA ALA A 156 14.70 14.93 -13.34
C ALA A 156 16.19 15.08 -13.67
N GLY A 157 16.85 14.02 -14.15
CA GLY A 157 18.31 14.04 -14.45
C GLY A 157 19.19 14.07 -13.21
N MET A 158 18.69 13.48 -12.12
CA MET A 158 19.38 13.43 -10.82
C MET A 158 19.60 11.97 -10.40
N SER A 159 20.65 11.77 -9.64
CA SER A 159 20.92 10.50 -8.96
C SER A 159 21.08 10.74 -7.46
N TYR A 160 21.09 9.67 -6.67
CA TYR A 160 21.33 9.79 -5.22
C TYR A 160 22.74 10.32 -4.89
N ASN A 161 23.69 10.25 -5.84
CA ASN A 161 25.02 10.81 -5.69
C ASN A 161 25.04 12.36 -5.78
N ASP A 162 23.95 12.98 -6.27
CA ASP A 162 23.80 14.43 -6.29
C ASP A 162 23.45 15.00 -4.91
N PHE A 163 23.04 14.15 -3.95
CA PHE A 163 22.71 14.56 -2.59
C PHE A 163 23.96 14.56 -1.71
N ALA A 164 24.02 15.47 -0.72
CA ALA A 164 25.09 15.44 0.29
C ALA A 164 24.99 14.16 1.14
N LYS A 165 23.74 13.70 1.39
CA LYS A 165 23.46 12.45 2.09
C LYS A 165 22.13 11.88 1.62
N THR A 166 22.11 10.59 1.30
CA THR A 166 20.90 9.85 1.01
C THR A 166 20.57 8.96 2.20
N GLU A 167 19.37 9.13 2.77
CA GLU A 167 18.85 8.28 3.83
C GLU A 167 17.73 7.39 3.32
N TYR A 168 17.76 6.13 3.77
CA TYR A 168 16.76 5.12 3.42
C TYR A 168 15.92 4.78 4.65
N LEU A 169 14.95 5.65 4.98
CA LEU A 169 14.22 5.59 6.25
C LEU A 169 12.71 5.47 6.06
N PRO A 170 12.01 4.80 6.99
CA PRO A 170 10.58 4.93 7.15
C PRO A 170 10.15 6.39 7.39
N PHE A 171 8.87 6.68 7.14
CA PHE A 171 8.35 8.06 7.24
C PHE A 171 8.54 8.69 8.63
N ALA A 172 8.27 7.94 9.71
CA ALA A 172 8.42 8.46 11.07
C ALA A 172 9.86 8.88 11.36
N GLU A 173 10.83 8.01 11.04
CA GLU A 173 12.26 8.29 11.26
C GLU A 173 12.73 9.47 10.39
N SER A 174 12.25 9.58 9.14
CA SER A 174 12.54 10.74 8.29
C SER A 174 12.02 12.04 8.90
N VAL A 175 10.79 12.01 9.43
CA VAL A 175 10.18 13.17 10.12
C VAL A 175 10.97 13.55 11.36
N ASP A 176 11.37 12.57 12.18
CA ASP A 176 12.17 12.81 13.39
C ASP A 176 13.52 13.46 13.06
N LEU A 177 14.21 12.98 12.00
CA LEU A 177 15.46 13.59 11.55
C LEU A 177 15.26 15.00 11.00
N MET A 178 14.14 15.29 10.33
CA MET A 178 13.82 16.64 9.86
C MET A 178 13.55 17.58 11.05
N LYS A 179 12.78 17.15 12.06
CA LYS A 179 12.54 17.93 13.28
C LYS A 179 13.83 18.24 14.02
N ASN A 180 14.78 17.32 14.01
CA ASN A 180 16.10 17.47 14.62
C ASN A 180 17.11 18.20 13.72
N ARG A 181 16.68 18.75 12.55
CA ARG A 181 17.55 19.44 11.57
C ARG A 181 18.70 18.58 11.05
N GLN A 182 18.54 17.26 11.07
CA GLN A 182 19.51 16.29 10.54
C GLN A 182 19.21 15.87 9.10
N LEU A 183 18.05 16.28 8.59
CA LEU A 183 17.58 16.03 7.24
C LEU A 183 16.95 17.31 6.69
N ASP A 184 17.16 17.59 5.40
CA ASP A 184 16.66 18.81 4.74
C ASP A 184 15.34 18.55 3.99
N ALA A 185 15.15 17.35 3.47
CA ALA A 185 13.95 16.94 2.75
C ALA A 185 13.70 15.43 2.85
N THR A 186 12.45 15.03 2.65
CA THR A 186 12.04 13.63 2.53
C THR A 186 11.04 13.46 1.40
N LEU A 187 11.11 12.35 0.64
CA LEU A 187 10.05 11.96 -0.27
C LEU A 187 9.11 11.00 0.45
N ILE A 188 7.83 11.33 0.45
CA ILE A 188 6.73 10.54 1.03
C ILE A 188 5.72 10.23 -0.08
N SER A 189 5.64 8.97 -0.51
CA SER A 189 4.60 8.50 -1.43
C SER A 189 3.44 7.94 -0.63
N ALA A 190 2.38 8.74 -0.48
CA ALA A 190 1.22 8.40 0.35
C ALA A 190 -0.04 9.13 -0.09
N GLY A 191 -1.21 8.67 0.36
CA GLY A 191 -2.45 9.42 0.24
C GLY A 191 -2.36 10.78 0.94
N LEU A 192 -3.07 11.77 0.44
CA LEU A 192 -3.09 13.13 1.01
C LEU A 192 -3.55 13.13 2.46
N GLY A 193 -2.97 14.00 3.27
CA GLY A 193 -3.25 14.10 4.70
C GLY A 193 -2.58 12.98 5.52
N VAL A 194 -1.53 12.33 4.99
CA VAL A 194 -0.77 11.31 5.72
C VAL A 194 -0.21 11.85 7.03
N ALA A 195 -0.29 11.04 8.09
CA ALA A 195 0.06 11.45 9.46
C ALA A 195 1.49 12.00 9.56
N ALA A 196 2.46 11.38 8.87
CA ALA A 196 3.85 11.81 8.87
C ALA A 196 4.03 13.27 8.41
N VAL A 197 3.39 13.66 7.30
CA VAL A 197 3.49 15.05 6.79
C VAL A 197 2.72 16.02 7.66
N ARG A 198 1.55 15.64 8.18
CA ARG A 198 0.79 16.48 9.12
C ARG A 198 1.58 16.77 10.39
N ASP A 199 2.22 15.75 10.94
CA ASP A 199 3.06 15.89 12.15
C ASP A 199 4.23 16.82 11.90
N LEU A 200 4.94 16.67 10.78
CA LEU A 200 6.03 17.55 10.40
C LEU A 200 5.54 19.00 10.20
N ALA A 201 4.45 19.21 9.46
CA ALA A 201 3.88 20.53 9.17
C ALA A 201 3.34 21.24 10.43
N THR A 202 3.03 20.49 11.49
CA THR A 202 2.62 21.07 12.79
C THR A 202 3.83 21.50 13.61
N SER A 203 4.97 20.81 13.46
CA SER A 203 6.17 21.06 14.26
C SER A 203 7.11 22.11 13.66
N GLN A 204 7.08 22.31 12.34
CA GLN A 204 7.91 23.28 11.62
C GLN A 204 7.27 23.71 10.30
N GLU A 205 7.72 24.84 9.76
CA GLU A 205 7.33 25.28 8.43
C GLU A 205 7.94 24.35 7.35
N ILE A 206 7.11 23.94 6.40
CA ILE A 206 7.50 23.05 5.31
C ILE A 206 7.25 23.70 3.95
N THR A 207 7.92 23.16 2.94
CA THR A 207 7.65 23.39 1.52
C THR A 207 7.37 22.05 0.86
N ILE A 208 6.25 21.93 0.14
CA ILE A 208 6.02 20.80 -0.76
C ILE A 208 6.68 21.17 -2.10
N VAL A 209 7.65 20.39 -2.53
CA VAL A 209 8.40 20.64 -3.77
C VAL A 209 7.60 20.09 -4.95
N SER A 210 7.39 20.93 -5.96
CA SER A 210 6.68 20.55 -7.18
C SER A 210 7.43 19.50 -8.00
N VAL A 211 6.68 18.55 -8.57
CA VAL A 211 7.16 17.65 -9.64
C VAL A 211 6.53 18.10 -10.95
N PRO A 212 7.30 18.73 -11.86
CA PRO A 212 6.79 19.24 -13.13
C PRO A 212 6.26 18.13 -14.04
N ALA A 213 5.27 18.45 -14.87
CA ALA A 213 4.61 17.49 -15.76
C ALA A 213 5.58 16.86 -16.78
N ASP A 214 6.58 17.61 -17.26
CA ASP A 214 7.62 17.08 -18.17
C ASP A 214 8.53 16.05 -17.47
N VAL A 215 8.79 16.20 -16.18
CA VAL A 215 9.52 15.20 -15.38
C VAL A 215 8.65 13.93 -15.26
N ILE A 216 7.34 14.06 -14.97
CA ILE A 216 6.43 12.92 -14.89
C ILE A 216 6.39 12.16 -16.22
N GLN A 217 6.32 12.90 -17.34
CA GLN A 217 6.34 12.29 -18.67
C GLN A 217 7.65 11.53 -18.96
N LYS A 218 8.79 12.07 -18.51
CA LYS A 218 10.10 11.43 -18.67
C LYS A 218 10.29 10.15 -17.83
N VAL A 219 9.47 9.91 -16.82
CA VAL A 219 9.46 8.61 -16.10
C VAL A 219 9.17 7.47 -17.08
N GLY A 220 8.31 7.71 -18.09
CA GLY A 220 8.02 6.74 -19.14
C GLY A 220 7.20 5.54 -18.67
N ASP A 221 6.57 5.61 -17.50
CA ASP A 221 5.68 4.59 -16.95
C ASP A 221 4.27 5.19 -16.76
N ALA A 222 3.28 4.56 -17.41
CA ALA A 222 1.88 4.99 -17.35
C ALA A 222 1.25 4.90 -15.95
N ALA A 223 1.89 4.24 -14.99
CA ALA A 223 1.48 4.23 -13.60
C ALA A 223 1.62 5.61 -12.93
N TYR A 224 2.51 6.48 -13.45
CA TYR A 224 2.72 7.82 -12.94
C TYR A 224 1.83 8.82 -13.68
N ILE A 225 0.85 9.36 -12.99
CA ILE A 225 -0.08 10.34 -13.55
C ILE A 225 0.16 11.73 -12.95
N PRO A 226 0.04 12.82 -13.75
CA PRO A 226 0.07 14.18 -13.22
C PRO A 226 -1.13 14.41 -12.28
N GLU A 227 -0.83 14.94 -11.10
CA GLU A 227 -1.82 15.26 -10.06
C GLU A 227 -1.40 16.52 -9.29
N THR A 228 -2.22 16.95 -8.36
CA THR A 228 -1.96 18.15 -7.57
C THR A 228 -2.23 17.89 -6.09
N VAL A 229 -1.32 18.29 -5.23
CA VAL A 229 -1.58 18.43 -3.80
C VAL A 229 -2.40 19.72 -3.61
N PRO A 230 -3.68 19.65 -3.22
CA PRO A 230 -4.53 20.84 -3.08
C PRO A 230 -4.00 21.78 -2.01
N ALA A 231 -4.22 23.09 -2.18
CA ALA A 231 -3.96 24.08 -1.16
C ALA A 231 -4.66 23.73 0.16
N GLY A 232 -4.01 23.98 1.27
CA GLY A 232 -4.56 23.69 2.62
C GLY A 232 -4.58 22.21 3.01
N THR A 233 -3.91 21.33 2.24
CA THR A 233 -3.76 19.91 2.63
C THR A 233 -2.94 19.76 3.92
N TYR A 234 -1.93 20.61 4.10
CA TYR A 234 -1.06 20.63 5.28
C TYR A 234 -0.98 22.03 5.88
N ASN A 235 -0.65 22.10 7.16
CA ASN A 235 -0.47 23.38 7.85
C ASN A 235 0.59 24.23 7.15
N GLY A 236 0.29 25.50 6.88
CA GLY A 236 1.19 26.43 6.21
C GLY A 236 1.33 26.25 4.70
N GLN A 237 0.74 25.22 4.09
CA GLN A 237 0.71 25.05 2.63
C GLN A 237 -0.49 25.78 2.04
N THR A 238 -0.26 26.99 1.54
CA THR A 238 -1.31 27.91 1.06
C THR A 238 -1.63 27.75 -0.42
N GLU A 239 -0.76 27.14 -1.21
CA GLU A 239 -0.89 27.00 -2.65
C GLU A 239 -1.03 25.53 -3.06
N ALA A 240 -1.70 25.30 -4.19
CA ALA A 240 -1.74 23.98 -4.81
C ALA A 240 -0.39 23.66 -5.45
N VAL A 241 0.10 22.42 -5.29
CA VAL A 241 1.42 22.00 -5.77
C VAL A 241 1.29 20.85 -6.76
N PRO A 242 1.74 21.03 -8.03
CA PRO A 242 1.79 19.96 -9.01
C PRO A 242 2.70 18.82 -8.54
N THR A 243 2.27 17.59 -8.75
CA THR A 243 3.02 16.39 -8.40
C THR A 243 2.61 15.20 -9.27
N ALA A 244 3.25 14.06 -9.06
CA ALA A 244 2.83 12.78 -9.62
C ALA A 244 2.02 11.99 -8.60
N ALA A 245 1.12 11.15 -9.10
CA ALA A 245 0.47 10.14 -8.28
C ALA A 245 0.58 8.75 -8.91
N VAL A 246 0.56 7.73 -8.07
CA VAL A 246 0.55 6.31 -8.44
C VAL A 246 -0.57 5.62 -7.71
N ARG A 247 -1.41 4.86 -8.45
CA ARG A 247 -2.54 4.15 -7.84
C ARG A 247 -2.07 3.02 -6.93
N ASN A 248 -2.74 2.87 -5.80
CA ASN A 248 -2.58 1.74 -4.89
C ASN A 248 -3.53 0.60 -5.24
N PHE A 249 -3.14 -0.60 -4.84
CA PHE A 249 -3.91 -1.83 -5.00
C PHE A 249 -3.98 -2.60 -3.70
N LEU A 250 -5.11 -3.27 -3.49
CA LEU A 250 -5.19 -4.43 -2.62
C LEU A 250 -4.90 -5.66 -3.48
N VAL A 251 -3.93 -6.45 -3.07
CA VAL A 251 -3.46 -7.64 -3.78
C VAL A 251 -3.39 -8.85 -2.86
N THR A 252 -3.48 -10.03 -3.45
CA THR A 252 -3.39 -11.33 -2.80
C THR A 252 -2.52 -12.28 -3.63
N HIS A 253 -2.49 -13.55 -3.30
CA HIS A 253 -1.82 -14.56 -4.12
C HIS A 253 -2.77 -15.71 -4.50
N ALA A 254 -2.43 -16.43 -5.56
CA ALA A 254 -3.28 -17.45 -6.17
C ALA A 254 -3.66 -18.63 -5.25
N ASP A 255 -2.89 -18.85 -4.17
CA ASP A 255 -3.11 -19.98 -3.26
C ASP A 255 -4.13 -19.65 -2.15
N VAL A 256 -4.58 -18.38 -2.01
CA VAL A 256 -5.64 -18.02 -1.07
C VAL A 256 -6.98 -18.56 -1.60
N PRO A 257 -7.80 -19.22 -0.76
CA PRO A 257 -9.08 -19.76 -1.22
C PRO A 257 -10.01 -18.71 -1.83
N ALA A 258 -10.70 -19.06 -2.91
CA ALA A 258 -11.59 -18.14 -3.61
C ALA A 258 -12.73 -17.61 -2.73
N ASP A 259 -13.24 -18.42 -1.80
CA ASP A 259 -14.28 -17.99 -0.85
C ASP A 259 -13.75 -16.92 0.11
N THR A 260 -12.52 -17.06 0.58
CA THR A 260 -11.85 -16.08 1.44
C THR A 260 -11.66 -14.76 0.73
N VAL A 261 -11.13 -14.78 -0.51
CA VAL A 261 -10.93 -13.56 -1.28
C VAL A 261 -12.26 -12.90 -1.67
N TYR A 262 -13.28 -13.69 -2.00
CA TYR A 262 -14.63 -13.18 -2.21
C TYR A 262 -15.16 -12.46 -0.96
N ALA A 263 -15.04 -13.10 0.22
CA ALA A 263 -15.47 -12.50 1.49
C ALA A 263 -14.71 -11.21 1.81
N MET A 264 -13.38 -11.17 1.61
CA MET A 264 -12.56 -9.97 1.79
C MET A 264 -12.95 -8.86 0.83
N THR A 265 -13.15 -9.17 -0.47
CA THR A 265 -13.54 -8.19 -1.49
C THR A 265 -14.89 -7.57 -1.17
N LYS A 266 -15.89 -8.42 -0.90
CA LYS A 266 -17.24 -8.01 -0.51
C LYS A 266 -17.23 -7.16 0.74
N ALA A 267 -16.57 -7.63 1.80
CA ALA A 267 -16.48 -6.90 3.05
C ALA A 267 -15.81 -5.54 2.92
N THR A 268 -14.77 -5.42 2.08
CA THR A 268 -14.11 -4.15 1.78
C THR A 268 -15.09 -3.13 1.20
N PHE A 269 -15.79 -3.48 0.12
CA PHE A 269 -16.65 -2.54 -0.59
C PHE A 269 -17.99 -2.27 0.11
N GLU A 270 -18.50 -3.21 0.90
CA GLU A 270 -19.72 -3.02 1.67
C GLU A 270 -19.49 -2.28 3.01
N ASN A 271 -18.24 -1.97 3.36
CA ASN A 271 -17.88 -1.25 4.59
C ASN A 271 -16.93 -0.07 4.35
N LEU A 272 -17.08 0.66 3.25
CA LEU A 272 -16.21 1.80 2.91
C LEU A 272 -16.24 2.91 3.97
N GLU A 273 -17.32 3.04 4.74
CA GLU A 273 -17.43 3.99 5.85
C GLU A 273 -16.38 3.72 6.93
N ALA A 274 -16.12 2.46 7.27
CA ALA A 274 -15.09 2.09 8.23
C ALA A 274 -13.68 2.53 7.74
N LEU A 275 -13.42 2.39 6.45
CA LEU A 275 -12.16 2.81 5.84
C LEU A 275 -12.03 4.33 5.79
N THR A 276 -13.09 5.04 5.42
CA THR A 276 -13.09 6.52 5.36
C THR A 276 -12.97 7.14 6.74
N SER A 277 -13.51 6.51 7.76
CA SER A 277 -13.34 6.90 9.16
C SER A 277 -11.90 6.72 9.64
N ALA A 278 -11.21 5.68 9.15
CA ALA A 278 -9.81 5.44 9.50
C ALA A 278 -8.85 6.41 8.80
N HIS A 279 -9.10 6.75 7.53
CA HIS A 279 -8.28 7.72 6.80
C HIS A 279 -9.02 8.34 5.62
N ALA A 280 -8.89 9.67 5.46
CA ALA A 280 -9.59 10.45 4.43
C ALA A 280 -9.28 10.00 2.98
N ALA A 281 -8.08 9.47 2.71
CA ALA A 281 -7.73 8.94 1.39
C ALA A 281 -8.69 7.83 0.92
N ALA A 282 -9.30 7.09 1.84
CA ALA A 282 -10.26 6.05 1.50
C ALA A 282 -11.56 6.57 0.86
N LYS A 283 -11.85 7.88 0.92
CA LYS A 283 -12.98 8.50 0.19
C LYS A 283 -12.86 8.32 -1.33
N GLN A 284 -11.66 8.03 -1.83
CA GLN A 284 -11.39 7.78 -3.24
C GLN A 284 -11.55 6.31 -3.64
N ILE A 285 -11.78 5.40 -2.69
CA ILE A 285 -12.06 3.99 -2.97
C ILE A 285 -13.50 3.87 -3.45
N LYS A 286 -13.69 3.34 -4.66
CA LYS A 286 -15.01 3.19 -5.29
C LYS A 286 -15.15 1.80 -5.87
N LEU A 287 -16.38 1.28 -5.85
CA LEU A 287 -16.73 0.07 -6.55
C LEU A 287 -17.15 0.44 -7.99
N ASP A 288 -16.19 0.51 -8.89
CA ASP A 288 -16.38 0.88 -10.28
C ASP A 288 -15.46 0.08 -11.22
N ALA A 289 -15.56 0.36 -12.52
CA ALA A 289 -14.74 -0.30 -13.54
C ALA A 289 -13.22 -0.04 -13.35
N GLU A 290 -12.84 1.04 -12.67
CA GLU A 290 -11.43 1.34 -12.40
C GLU A 290 -10.87 0.51 -11.25
N ALA A 291 -11.71 0.09 -10.28
CA ALA A 291 -11.28 -0.80 -9.21
C ALA A 291 -10.83 -2.19 -9.72
N ILE A 292 -11.36 -2.59 -10.86
CA ILE A 292 -11.10 -3.92 -11.45
C ILE A 292 -9.78 -3.94 -12.23
N LYS A 293 -9.41 -2.80 -12.83
CA LYS A 293 -8.21 -2.69 -13.67
C LYS A 293 -6.95 -2.71 -12.81
N GLY A 294 -5.99 -3.52 -13.21
CA GLY A 294 -4.70 -3.60 -12.51
C GLY A 294 -3.61 -4.26 -13.35
N PRO A 295 -2.35 -4.17 -12.91
CA PRO A 295 -1.20 -4.75 -13.63
C PRO A 295 -1.21 -6.28 -13.71
N VAL A 296 -1.98 -6.95 -12.84
CA VAL A 296 -2.09 -8.41 -12.77
C VAL A 296 -3.56 -8.83 -12.79
N ALA A 297 -3.82 -10.08 -13.18
CA ALA A 297 -5.17 -10.62 -13.23
C ALA A 297 -5.88 -10.58 -11.87
N LEU A 298 -7.21 -10.45 -11.90
CA LEU A 298 -8.04 -10.58 -10.71
C LEU A 298 -7.89 -11.98 -10.10
N HIS A 299 -8.04 -12.04 -8.78
CA HIS A 299 -8.24 -13.30 -8.11
C HIS A 299 -9.65 -13.83 -8.38
N PRO A 300 -9.86 -15.16 -8.59
CA PRO A 300 -11.20 -15.71 -8.88
C PRO A 300 -12.28 -15.33 -7.87
N GLY A 301 -11.93 -15.19 -6.58
CA GLY A 301 -12.85 -14.72 -5.55
C GLY A 301 -13.27 -13.27 -5.72
N ALA A 302 -12.33 -12.38 -6.10
CA ALA A 302 -12.63 -10.99 -6.40
C ALA A 302 -13.47 -10.87 -7.69
N GLU A 303 -13.08 -11.63 -8.72
CA GLU A 303 -13.82 -11.70 -9.99
C GLU A 303 -15.28 -12.10 -9.77
N ARG A 304 -15.55 -13.12 -8.93
CA ARG A 304 -16.90 -13.56 -8.56
C ARG A 304 -17.74 -12.42 -7.97
N TYR A 305 -17.15 -11.62 -7.06
CA TYR A 305 -17.85 -10.48 -6.48
C TYR A 305 -18.18 -9.41 -7.53
N TYR A 306 -17.24 -9.09 -8.42
CA TYR A 306 -17.46 -8.10 -9.47
C TYR A 306 -18.49 -8.56 -10.51
N LYS A 307 -18.57 -9.87 -10.83
CA LYS A 307 -19.65 -10.45 -11.64
C LYS A 307 -21.01 -10.31 -10.94
N GLU A 308 -21.09 -10.61 -9.64
CA GLU A 308 -22.31 -10.41 -8.84
C GLU A 308 -22.79 -8.95 -8.88
N LYS A 309 -21.87 -7.99 -8.92
CA LYS A 309 -22.19 -6.55 -9.01
C LYS A 309 -22.41 -6.04 -10.44
N GLY A 310 -22.30 -6.91 -11.45
CA GLY A 310 -22.49 -6.56 -12.86
C GLY A 310 -21.40 -5.67 -13.45
N LEU A 311 -20.23 -5.60 -12.83
CA LEU A 311 -19.10 -4.79 -13.30
C LEU A 311 -18.26 -5.48 -14.38
N ILE A 312 -18.31 -6.80 -14.44
CA ILE A 312 -17.70 -7.66 -15.48
C ILE A 312 -18.66 -8.79 -15.84
N GLN A 313 -18.46 -9.38 -17.04
CA GLN A 313 -19.24 -10.51 -17.55
C GLN A 313 -18.70 -11.87 -17.11
#